data_c1b52fe694e508bbc8ba93e5db66f37e
#
_entry.id   c1b52fe694e508bbc8ba93e5db66f37e
#
_cell.length_a   1.000
_cell.length_b   1.000
_cell.length_c   1.000
_cell.angle_alpha   90.00
_cell.angle_beta   90.00
_cell.angle_gamma   90.00
#
_symmetry.space_group_name_H-M   'P 1'
#
loop_
_entity.id
_entity.type
_entity.pdbx_description
1 polymer ?
#
loop_
_entity_poly.entity_id
_entity_poly.type
_entity_poly.pdbx_seq_one_letter_code
_entity_poly.pdbx_strand_id
1 'polypeptide(L)'
;MASDLENQFINEDVYSKVTFFNRIEQLINKQIAYALNKKYNSLLKRSKIKDYFSFEDLKYNQEEDGITPDEVAFLASNSWATDNIMNVIIQGATGAGKTALSSAMAINLCKAGITVRNIRWCDLVNDIVVRSDDPKALMQLQNQLCKYPVLIIDDFGLQGKVPSVVKSTVYNFIDFRWKKKSTVFTSQLNNEGIVKLIGDGPEGNA
;
A
#
# COMPACT_ATOMS: atom_id res chain seq x y z
N MET A 1 -2.28 -23.49 19.57
CA MET A 1 -2.25 -24.97 19.38
C MET A 1 -2.29 -25.71 20.70
N ALA A 2 -1.37 -25.49 21.66
CA ALA A 2 -1.46 -26.13 22.97
C ALA A 2 -2.78 -25.85 23.69
N SER A 3 -3.18 -24.58 23.82
CA SER A 3 -4.46 -24.18 24.42
C SER A 3 -5.70 -24.71 23.68
N ASP A 4 -5.62 -24.93 22.37
CA ASP A 4 -6.72 -25.52 21.61
C ASP A 4 -6.82 -27.02 21.82
N LEU A 5 -5.68 -27.70 21.99
CA LEU A 5 -5.63 -29.09 22.41
C LEU A 5 -6.23 -29.26 23.82
N GLU A 6 -5.79 -28.45 24.78
CA GLU A 6 -6.33 -28.42 26.14
C GLU A 6 -7.84 -28.21 26.13
N ASN A 7 -8.35 -27.29 25.31
CA ASN A 7 -9.77 -27.04 25.16
C ASN A 7 -10.54 -28.27 24.61
N GLN A 8 -9.93 -29.07 23.73
CA GLN A 8 -10.53 -30.31 23.24
C GLN A 8 -10.59 -31.40 24.34
N PHE A 9 -9.63 -31.40 25.27
CA PHE A 9 -9.66 -32.31 26.42
C PHE A 9 -10.68 -31.87 27.49
N ILE A 10 -10.75 -30.57 27.79
CA ILE A 10 -11.69 -30.04 28.78
C ILE A 10 -13.15 -30.23 28.36
N ASN A 11 -13.41 -30.12 27.05
CA ASN A 11 -14.77 -30.24 26.50
C ASN A 11 -15.00 -31.61 25.80
N GLU A 12 -14.61 -32.69 26.46
CA GLU A 12 -14.66 -34.04 25.92
C GLU A 12 -16.02 -34.42 25.39
N ASP A 13 -17.11 -34.04 26.09
CA ASP A 13 -18.49 -34.30 25.68
C ASP A 13 -18.84 -33.77 24.29
N VAL A 14 -18.29 -32.62 23.91
CA VAL A 14 -18.50 -31.99 22.59
C VAL A 14 -17.63 -32.69 21.55
N TYR A 15 -16.38 -32.99 21.90
CA TYR A 15 -15.39 -33.52 20.95
C TYR A 15 -15.45 -35.04 20.80
N SER A 16 -16.09 -35.78 21.73
CA SER A 16 -16.27 -37.24 21.61
C SER A 16 -17.06 -37.66 20.35
N LYS A 17 -17.92 -36.76 19.85
CA LYS A 17 -18.74 -37.00 18.63
C LYS A 17 -17.98 -36.63 17.34
N VAL A 18 -16.79 -36.02 17.44
CA VAL A 18 -15.97 -35.59 16.32
C VAL A 18 -14.84 -36.59 16.12
N THR A 19 -14.67 -37.07 14.88
CA THR A 19 -13.60 -38.01 14.58
C THR A 19 -12.20 -37.41 14.90
N PHE A 20 -11.25 -38.25 15.22
CA PHE A 20 -9.86 -37.82 15.50
C PHE A 20 -9.30 -37.00 14.34
N PHE A 21 -9.54 -37.42 13.10
CA PHE A 21 -9.08 -36.71 11.91
C PHE A 21 -9.63 -35.28 11.85
N ASN A 22 -10.93 -35.12 12.03
CA ASN A 22 -11.57 -33.79 12.01
C ASN A 22 -11.08 -32.90 13.16
N ARG A 23 -10.78 -33.46 14.32
CA ARG A 23 -10.19 -32.73 15.47
C ARG A 23 -8.80 -32.18 15.12
N ILE A 24 -7.95 -33.01 14.50
CA ILE A 24 -6.63 -32.58 14.04
C ILE A 24 -6.74 -31.52 12.93
N GLU A 25 -7.62 -31.70 11.97
CA GLU A 25 -7.87 -30.73 10.91
C GLU A 25 -8.28 -29.36 11.48
N GLN A 26 -9.18 -29.33 12.46
CA GLN A 26 -9.58 -28.10 13.15
C GLN A 26 -8.39 -27.40 13.84
N LEU A 27 -7.52 -28.17 14.50
CA LEU A 27 -6.32 -27.61 15.15
C LEU A 27 -5.35 -27.01 14.13
N ILE A 28 -5.12 -27.71 13.02
CA ILE A 28 -4.25 -27.24 11.94
C ILE A 28 -4.84 -25.95 11.32
N ASN A 29 -6.12 -25.94 10.99
CA ASN A 29 -6.79 -24.79 10.40
C ASN A 29 -6.75 -23.56 11.32
N LYS A 30 -6.97 -23.73 12.63
CA LYS A 30 -6.81 -22.66 13.61
C LYS A 30 -5.38 -22.12 13.66
N GLN A 31 -4.39 -23.00 13.61
CA GLN A 31 -2.98 -22.60 13.63
C GLN A 31 -2.60 -21.83 12.37
N ILE A 32 -3.06 -22.27 11.19
CA ILE A 32 -2.87 -21.57 9.92
C ILE A 32 -3.52 -20.18 9.99
N ALA A 33 -4.78 -20.09 10.42
CA ALA A 33 -5.49 -18.82 10.56
C ALA A 33 -4.76 -17.86 11.52
N TYR A 34 -4.26 -18.36 12.66
CA TYR A 34 -3.47 -17.58 13.59
C TYR A 34 -2.17 -17.05 12.95
N ALA A 35 -1.44 -17.90 12.23
CA ALA A 35 -0.20 -17.50 11.55
C ALA A 35 -0.45 -16.46 10.46
N LEU A 36 -1.51 -16.62 9.66
CA LEU A 36 -1.91 -15.66 8.63
C LEU A 36 -2.32 -14.33 9.24
N ASN A 37 -3.12 -14.33 10.30
CA ASN A 37 -3.52 -13.11 11.00
C ASN A 37 -2.32 -12.38 11.63
N LYS A 38 -1.38 -13.12 12.22
CA LYS A 38 -0.15 -12.54 12.77
C LYS A 38 0.70 -11.90 11.67
N LYS A 39 0.84 -12.56 10.52
CA LYS A 39 1.54 -12.03 9.34
C LYS A 39 0.84 -10.76 8.84
N TYR A 40 -0.47 -10.81 8.63
CA TYR A 40 -1.28 -9.67 8.20
C TYR A 40 -1.11 -8.46 9.12
N ASN A 41 -1.30 -8.63 10.43
CA ASN A 41 -1.16 -7.55 11.40
C ASN A 41 0.26 -6.94 11.40
N SER A 42 1.29 -7.77 11.22
CA SER A 42 2.68 -7.30 11.09
C SER A 42 2.88 -6.46 9.83
N LEU A 43 2.34 -6.90 8.68
CA LEU A 43 2.41 -6.15 7.41
C LEU A 43 1.64 -4.84 7.50
N LEU A 44 0.45 -4.87 8.07
CA LEU A 44 -0.39 -3.69 8.26
C LEU A 44 0.29 -2.64 9.15
N LYS A 45 0.88 -3.04 10.26
CA LYS A 45 1.67 -2.13 11.11
C LYS A 45 2.86 -1.51 10.37
N ARG A 46 3.55 -2.29 9.54
CA ARG A 46 4.71 -1.84 8.75
C ARG A 46 4.32 -0.95 7.58
N SER A 47 3.11 -1.08 7.06
CA SER A 47 2.62 -0.27 5.95
C SER A 47 2.48 1.21 6.29
N LYS A 48 2.31 1.55 7.58
CA LYS A 48 2.08 2.92 8.07
C LYS A 48 0.78 3.56 7.55
N ILE A 49 -0.21 2.74 7.20
CA ILE A 49 -1.56 3.23 6.93
C ILE A 49 -2.14 3.75 8.24
N LYS A 50 -2.82 4.89 8.17
CA LYS A 50 -3.46 5.54 9.32
C LYS A 50 -4.97 5.25 9.38
N ASP A 51 -5.60 5.28 8.22
CA ASP A 51 -7.04 5.11 8.07
C ASP A 51 -7.32 3.71 7.49
N TYR A 52 -8.21 2.97 8.13
CA TYR A 52 -8.51 1.59 7.77
C TYR A 52 -9.83 1.55 7.01
N PHE A 53 -9.74 1.46 5.68
CA PHE A 53 -10.88 1.25 4.79
C PHE A 53 -10.69 -0.07 4.05
N SER A 54 -11.75 -0.87 3.95
CA SER A 54 -11.79 -2.02 3.04
C SER A 54 -12.48 -1.62 1.74
N PHE A 55 -12.38 -2.44 0.68
CA PHE A 55 -13.13 -2.18 -0.55
C PHE A 55 -14.64 -2.21 -0.33
N GLU A 56 -15.11 -2.99 0.65
CA GLU A 56 -16.51 -3.09 1.03
C GLU A 56 -17.04 -1.81 1.71
N ASP A 57 -16.16 -1.02 2.33
CA ASP A 57 -16.50 0.24 3.00
C ASP A 57 -16.59 1.42 2.00
N LEU A 58 -16.05 1.25 0.79
CA LEU A 58 -16.00 2.31 -0.21
C LEU A 58 -17.41 2.52 -0.81
N LYS A 59 -17.91 3.73 -0.65
CA LYS A 59 -19.10 4.21 -1.36
C LYS A 59 -18.63 5.06 -2.52
N TYR A 60 -18.92 4.66 -3.74
CA TYR A 60 -18.60 5.42 -4.94
C TYR A 60 -19.79 5.46 -5.89
N ASN A 61 -19.93 6.58 -6.58
CA ASN A 61 -20.90 6.79 -7.65
C ASN A 61 -20.12 7.01 -8.95
N GLN A 62 -20.29 6.14 -9.93
CA GLN A 62 -19.56 6.22 -11.19
C GLN A 62 -19.72 7.57 -11.90
N GLU A 63 -20.90 8.18 -11.83
CA GLU A 63 -21.17 9.45 -12.50
C GLU A 63 -20.47 10.64 -11.81
N GLU A 64 -20.33 10.59 -10.48
CA GLU A 64 -19.75 11.67 -9.69
C GLU A 64 -18.23 11.48 -9.46
N ASP A 65 -17.80 10.25 -9.21
CA ASP A 65 -16.43 9.94 -8.82
C ASP A 65 -15.56 9.53 -10.03
N GLY A 66 -16.17 9.22 -11.17
CA GLY A 66 -15.48 8.86 -12.40
C GLY A 66 -14.68 7.57 -12.33
N ILE A 67 -14.98 6.69 -11.36
CA ILE A 67 -14.40 5.36 -11.23
C ILE A 67 -15.45 4.29 -11.51
N THR A 68 -15.13 3.35 -12.38
CA THR A 68 -16.05 2.27 -12.76
C THR A 68 -15.96 1.07 -11.80
N PRO A 69 -17.04 0.26 -11.69
CA PRO A 69 -17.00 -1.00 -10.93
C PRO A 69 -15.89 -1.94 -11.39
N ASP A 70 -15.59 -1.99 -12.69
CA ASP A 70 -14.55 -2.83 -13.26
C ASP A 70 -13.15 -2.38 -12.83
N GLU A 71 -12.91 -1.07 -12.77
CA GLU A 71 -11.67 -0.50 -12.24
C GLU A 71 -11.49 -0.81 -10.75
N VAL A 72 -12.56 -0.68 -9.96
CA VAL A 72 -12.52 -1.05 -8.54
C VAL A 72 -12.24 -2.54 -8.38
N ALA A 73 -12.89 -3.41 -9.15
CA ALA A 73 -12.65 -4.84 -9.15
C ALA A 73 -11.21 -5.19 -9.56
N PHE A 74 -10.68 -4.50 -10.58
CA PHE A 74 -9.28 -4.66 -11.01
C PHE A 74 -8.30 -4.26 -9.90
N LEU A 75 -8.52 -3.13 -9.22
CA LEU A 75 -7.69 -2.71 -8.09
C LEU A 75 -7.79 -3.69 -6.91
N ALA A 76 -8.98 -4.24 -6.65
CA ALA A 76 -9.21 -5.23 -5.61
C ALA A 76 -8.57 -6.59 -5.91
N SER A 77 -8.38 -6.94 -7.18
CA SER A 77 -7.74 -8.21 -7.58
C SER A 77 -6.25 -8.31 -7.23
N ASN A 78 -5.59 -7.18 -6.96
CA ASN A 78 -4.13 -7.02 -6.79
C ASN A 78 -3.27 -7.37 -8.02
N SER A 79 -3.86 -7.81 -9.14
CA SER A 79 -3.12 -8.22 -10.36
C SER A 79 -2.29 -7.08 -10.96
N TRP A 80 -2.72 -5.83 -10.75
CA TRP A 80 -1.96 -4.64 -11.13
C TRP A 80 -0.59 -4.55 -10.45
N ALA A 81 -0.44 -5.12 -9.24
CA ALA A 81 0.78 -5.08 -8.45
C ALA A 81 1.58 -6.39 -8.51
N THR A 82 0.91 -7.54 -8.71
CA THR A 82 1.54 -8.86 -8.68
C THR A 82 1.96 -9.35 -10.06
N ASP A 83 1.08 -9.18 -11.04
CA ASP A 83 1.24 -9.80 -12.36
C ASP A 83 1.75 -8.78 -13.39
N ASN A 84 1.25 -7.54 -13.32
CA ASN A 84 1.49 -6.52 -14.33
C ASN A 84 2.51 -5.44 -13.92
N ILE A 85 2.80 -5.31 -12.62
CA ILE A 85 3.71 -4.29 -12.06
C ILE A 85 3.37 -2.89 -12.61
N MET A 86 2.14 -2.44 -12.39
CA MET A 86 1.65 -1.16 -12.87
C MET A 86 1.83 -0.06 -11.82
N ASN A 87 2.04 1.17 -12.30
CA ASN A 87 1.87 2.35 -11.47
C ASN A 87 0.41 2.84 -11.58
N VAL A 88 -0.15 3.30 -10.47
CA VAL A 88 -1.53 3.78 -10.37
C VAL A 88 -1.52 5.23 -9.91
N ILE A 89 -2.27 6.09 -10.60
CA ILE A 89 -2.48 7.48 -10.21
C ILE A 89 -3.97 7.66 -9.92
N ILE A 90 -4.29 8.03 -8.68
CA ILE A 90 -5.65 8.33 -8.23
C ILE A 90 -5.78 9.85 -8.12
N GLN A 91 -6.50 10.46 -9.05
CA GLN A 91 -6.70 11.91 -9.11
C GLN A 91 -8.12 12.29 -8.71
N GLY A 92 -8.27 13.44 -8.10
CA GLY A 92 -9.59 13.98 -7.73
C GLY A 92 -9.50 15.14 -6.74
N ALA A 93 -10.62 15.81 -6.52
CA ALA A 93 -10.74 16.90 -5.57
C ALA A 93 -10.49 16.45 -4.12
N THR A 94 -10.31 17.42 -3.21
CA THR A 94 -10.28 17.15 -1.77
C THR A 94 -11.60 16.50 -1.35
N GLY A 95 -11.53 15.44 -0.53
CA GLY A 95 -12.72 14.73 -0.07
C GLY A 95 -13.26 13.65 -1.02
N ALA A 96 -12.74 13.51 -2.25
CA ALA A 96 -13.18 12.51 -3.24
C ALA A 96 -12.78 11.04 -2.91
N GLY A 97 -12.41 10.73 -1.67
CA GLY A 97 -12.12 9.33 -1.27
C GLY A 97 -10.78 8.75 -1.71
N LYS A 98 -9.85 9.53 -2.31
CA LYS A 98 -8.56 9.04 -2.81
C LYS A 98 -7.75 8.26 -1.77
N THR A 99 -7.62 8.82 -0.57
CA THR A 99 -6.91 8.20 0.56
C THR A 99 -7.64 6.94 1.03
N ALA A 100 -8.97 6.93 1.03
CA ALA A 100 -9.76 5.75 1.37
C ALA A 100 -9.51 4.61 0.36
N LEU A 101 -9.54 4.91 -0.94
CA LEU A 101 -9.27 3.93 -2.00
C LEU A 101 -7.84 3.38 -1.89
N SER A 102 -6.83 4.26 -1.76
CA SER A 102 -5.43 3.80 -1.62
C SER A 102 -5.20 2.98 -0.34
N SER A 103 -5.91 3.30 0.76
CA SER A 103 -5.88 2.52 1.99
C SER A 103 -6.53 1.14 1.80
N ALA A 104 -7.67 1.06 1.11
CA ALA A 104 -8.32 -0.21 0.78
C ALA A 104 -7.41 -1.11 -0.06
N MET A 105 -6.74 -0.54 -1.09
CA MET A 105 -5.75 -1.25 -1.90
C MET A 105 -4.62 -1.80 -1.02
N ALA A 106 -4.07 -0.99 -0.12
CA ALA A 106 -2.98 -1.40 0.75
C ALA A 106 -3.38 -2.50 1.74
N ILE A 107 -4.56 -2.41 2.33
CA ILE A 107 -5.10 -3.42 3.25
C ILE A 107 -5.29 -4.75 2.50
N ASN A 108 -5.84 -4.70 1.29
CA ASN A 108 -6.06 -5.88 0.47
C ASN A 108 -4.72 -6.57 0.08
N LEU A 109 -3.71 -5.78 -0.30
CA LEU A 109 -2.35 -6.28 -0.54
C LEU A 109 -1.74 -6.91 0.73
N CYS A 110 -1.92 -6.30 1.91
CA CYS A 110 -1.47 -6.88 3.18
C CYS A 110 -2.18 -8.19 3.51
N LYS A 111 -3.49 -8.31 3.21
CA LYS A 111 -4.25 -9.58 3.32
C LYS A 111 -3.66 -10.66 2.41
N ALA A 112 -3.24 -10.29 1.20
CA ALA A 112 -2.54 -11.17 0.26
C ALA A 112 -1.07 -11.47 0.65
N GLY A 113 -0.57 -10.92 1.76
CA GLY A 113 0.78 -11.17 2.25
C GLY A 113 1.85 -10.30 1.59
N ILE A 114 1.47 -9.26 0.84
CA ILE A 114 2.36 -8.34 0.11
C ILE A 114 2.73 -7.17 1.04
N THR A 115 4.01 -6.80 1.04
CA THR A 115 4.50 -5.68 1.84
C THR A 115 4.23 -4.36 1.12
N VAL A 116 3.52 -3.46 1.78
CA VAL A 116 3.22 -2.11 1.31
C VAL A 116 3.89 -1.08 2.20
N ARG A 117 4.24 0.07 1.66
CA ARG A 117 4.63 1.25 2.41
C ARG A 117 3.78 2.43 1.97
N ASN A 118 3.07 3.03 2.92
CA ASN A 118 2.39 4.30 2.72
C ASN A 118 3.24 5.43 3.31
N ILE A 119 3.40 6.52 2.56
CA ILE A 119 4.08 7.74 3.00
C ILE A 119 3.32 8.94 2.45
N ARG A 120 3.09 9.96 3.27
CA ARG A 120 2.57 11.23 2.80
C ARG A 120 3.61 11.99 2.02
N TRP A 121 3.20 12.69 0.99
CA TRP A 121 4.09 13.53 0.21
C TRP A 121 4.88 14.52 1.07
N CYS A 122 4.22 15.23 1.99
CA CYS A 122 4.88 16.18 2.89
C CYS A 122 5.95 15.52 3.76
N ASP A 123 5.70 14.31 4.27
CA ASP A 123 6.66 13.57 5.09
C ASP A 123 7.86 13.13 4.24
N LEU A 124 7.62 12.70 2.99
CA LEU A 124 8.67 12.34 2.05
C LEU A 124 9.55 13.53 1.69
N VAL A 125 8.94 14.70 1.40
CA VAL A 125 9.66 15.95 1.11
C VAL A 125 10.55 16.32 2.29
N ASN A 126 10.02 16.33 3.51
CA ASN A 126 10.78 16.65 4.72
C ASN A 126 11.92 15.65 4.93
N ASP A 127 11.67 14.36 4.75
CA ASP A 127 12.68 13.30 4.86
C ASP A 127 13.84 13.48 3.87
N ILE A 128 13.57 13.96 2.65
CA ILE A 128 14.57 14.25 1.64
C ILE A 128 15.34 15.51 2.00
N VAL A 129 14.64 16.60 2.37
CA VAL A 129 15.27 17.89 2.71
C VAL A 129 16.20 17.75 3.89
N VAL A 130 15.80 17.07 4.96
CA VAL A 130 16.65 16.85 6.15
C VAL A 130 17.92 16.07 5.81
N ARG A 131 17.90 15.25 4.76
CA ARG A 131 19.05 14.43 4.33
C ARG A 131 19.80 15.01 3.12
N SER A 132 19.41 16.20 2.63
CA SER A 132 19.96 16.77 1.40
C SER A 132 21.48 17.01 1.44
N ASP A 133 22.02 17.29 2.61
CA ASP A 133 23.45 17.56 2.83
C ASP A 133 24.28 16.28 3.09
N ASP A 134 23.61 15.11 3.22
CA ASP A 134 24.28 13.81 3.37
C ASP A 134 23.87 12.86 2.23
N PRO A 135 24.68 12.74 1.17
CA PRO A 135 24.40 11.85 0.05
C PRO A 135 24.21 10.38 0.44
N LYS A 136 24.89 9.91 1.51
CA LYS A 136 24.74 8.54 2.00
C LYS A 136 23.39 8.33 2.66
N ALA A 137 22.94 9.25 3.51
CA ALA A 137 21.64 9.20 4.15
C ALA A 137 20.50 9.29 3.11
N LEU A 138 20.67 10.11 2.06
CA LEU A 138 19.72 10.22 0.96
C LEU A 138 19.63 8.91 0.16
N MET A 139 20.76 8.32 -0.18
CA MET A 139 20.81 7.03 -0.86
C MET A 139 20.21 5.90 -0.01
N GLN A 140 20.39 5.92 1.32
CA GLN A 140 19.77 4.96 2.22
C GLN A 140 18.24 5.09 2.23
N LEU A 141 17.70 6.31 2.24
CA LEU A 141 16.27 6.57 2.13
C LEU A 141 15.71 6.02 0.81
N GLN A 142 16.35 6.33 -0.32
CA GLN A 142 15.97 5.81 -1.65
C GLN A 142 15.95 4.29 -1.66
N ASN A 143 17.02 3.65 -1.21
CA ASN A 143 17.13 2.20 -1.13
C ASN A 143 16.08 1.57 -0.23
N GLN A 144 15.73 2.24 0.89
CA GLN A 144 14.68 1.80 1.79
C GLN A 144 13.31 1.82 1.10
N LEU A 145 12.96 2.91 0.40
CA LEU A 145 11.71 3.04 -0.33
C LEU A 145 11.63 2.06 -1.52
N CYS A 146 12.77 1.84 -2.18
CA CYS A 146 12.87 0.90 -3.29
C CYS A 146 12.74 -0.59 -2.88
N LYS A 147 12.85 -0.94 -1.60
CA LYS A 147 12.66 -2.33 -1.12
C LYS A 147 11.21 -2.79 -1.16
N TYR A 148 10.26 -1.88 -1.00
CA TYR A 148 8.85 -2.24 -0.93
C TYR A 148 8.30 -2.65 -2.29
N PRO A 149 7.62 -3.82 -2.41
CA PRO A 149 6.92 -4.20 -3.64
C PRO A 149 5.92 -3.13 -4.09
N VAL A 150 5.15 -2.60 -3.15
CA VAL A 150 4.20 -1.51 -3.41
C VAL A 150 4.52 -0.32 -2.50
N LEU A 151 4.65 0.85 -3.12
CA LEU A 151 4.82 2.14 -2.43
C LEU A 151 3.60 3.01 -2.74
N ILE A 152 2.98 3.56 -1.71
CA ILE A 152 1.89 4.53 -1.83
C ILE A 152 2.43 5.89 -1.38
N ILE A 153 2.30 6.89 -2.25
CA ILE A 153 2.63 8.29 -1.95
C ILE A 153 1.32 9.07 -1.94
N ASP A 154 0.87 9.39 -0.72
CA ASP A 154 -0.40 10.04 -0.50
C ASP A 154 -0.25 11.57 -0.55
N ASP A 155 -1.27 12.26 -1.09
CA ASP A 155 -1.33 13.71 -1.28
C ASP A 155 -0.15 14.26 -2.10
N PHE A 156 0.24 13.56 -3.17
CA PHE A 156 1.36 13.92 -4.02
C PHE A 156 1.19 15.31 -4.62
N GLY A 157 2.19 16.18 -4.40
CA GLY A 157 2.23 17.53 -4.94
C GLY A 157 1.49 18.60 -4.14
N LEU A 158 0.91 18.26 -2.98
CA LEU A 158 0.09 19.20 -2.20
C LEU A 158 0.86 20.45 -1.70
N GLN A 159 2.16 20.39 -1.55
CA GLN A 159 3.00 21.47 -0.99
C GLN A 159 3.45 22.55 -2.01
N GLY A 160 3.02 22.47 -3.26
CA GLY A 160 3.42 23.42 -4.29
C GLY A 160 4.91 23.35 -4.66
N LYS A 161 5.65 24.48 -4.57
CA LYS A 161 7.08 24.50 -4.94
C LYS A 161 7.91 23.63 -4.00
N VAL A 162 8.60 22.66 -4.58
CA VAL A 162 9.55 21.78 -3.87
C VAL A 162 11.00 22.08 -4.31
N PRO A 163 11.99 21.93 -3.41
CA PRO A 163 13.40 22.09 -3.76
C PRO A 163 13.83 21.14 -4.90
N SER A 164 14.82 21.55 -5.69
CA SER A 164 15.35 20.76 -6.80
C SER A 164 15.86 19.38 -6.35
N VAL A 165 16.47 19.30 -5.18
CA VAL A 165 16.92 18.04 -4.59
C VAL A 165 15.77 17.05 -4.37
N VAL A 166 14.57 17.54 -4.02
CA VAL A 166 13.39 16.69 -3.88
C VAL A 166 12.94 16.16 -5.23
N LYS A 167 12.87 17.04 -6.25
CA LYS A 167 12.48 16.65 -7.61
C LYS A 167 13.40 15.56 -8.16
N SER A 168 14.72 15.80 -8.12
CA SER A 168 15.71 14.84 -8.61
C SER A 168 15.69 13.51 -7.84
N THR A 169 15.56 13.57 -6.51
CA THR A 169 15.49 12.36 -5.68
C THR A 169 14.24 11.54 -5.98
N VAL A 170 13.08 12.20 -6.10
CA VAL A 170 11.81 11.55 -6.43
C VAL A 170 11.87 10.96 -7.82
N TYR A 171 12.35 11.70 -8.80
CA TYR A 171 12.55 11.19 -10.16
C TYR A 171 13.39 9.90 -10.16
N ASN A 172 14.57 9.94 -9.53
CA ASN A 172 15.50 8.81 -9.50
C ASN A 172 14.87 7.56 -8.87
N PHE A 173 14.12 7.69 -7.77
CA PHE A 173 13.53 6.50 -7.17
C PHE A 173 12.30 5.99 -7.95
N ILE A 174 11.51 6.86 -8.60
CA ILE A 174 10.42 6.46 -9.49
C ILE A 174 10.99 5.70 -10.69
N ASP A 175 12.03 6.24 -11.33
CA ASP A 175 12.72 5.60 -12.45
C ASP A 175 13.30 4.22 -12.05
N PHE A 176 13.96 4.15 -10.90
CA PHE A 176 14.48 2.88 -10.38
C PHE A 176 13.38 1.84 -10.16
N ARG A 177 12.17 2.27 -9.75
CA ARG A 177 11.01 1.40 -9.51
C ARG A 177 10.27 1.03 -10.79
N TRP A 178 10.41 1.83 -11.85
CA TRP A 178 9.71 1.62 -13.11
C TRP A 178 9.89 0.19 -13.63
N LYS A 179 8.79 -0.46 -14.02
CA LYS A 179 8.74 -1.85 -14.50
C LYS A 179 9.30 -2.92 -13.53
N LYS A 180 9.64 -2.56 -12.30
CA LYS A 180 10.18 -3.50 -11.30
C LYS A 180 9.28 -3.62 -10.08
N LYS A 181 8.58 -2.54 -9.73
CA LYS A 181 7.73 -2.46 -8.55
C LYS A 181 6.64 -1.42 -8.75
N SER A 182 5.48 -1.65 -8.15
CA SER A 182 4.33 -0.77 -8.30
C SER A 182 4.41 0.44 -7.36
N THR A 183 3.96 1.59 -7.88
CA THR A 183 3.81 2.81 -7.10
C THR A 183 2.42 3.37 -7.29
N VAL A 184 1.76 3.73 -6.20
CA VAL A 184 0.45 4.39 -6.18
C VAL A 184 0.65 5.83 -5.76
N PHE A 185 0.07 6.76 -6.51
CA PHE A 185 0.03 8.18 -6.18
C PHE A 185 -1.41 8.58 -5.97
N THR A 186 -1.72 9.25 -4.88
CA THR A 186 -2.96 10.03 -4.77
C THR A 186 -2.63 11.50 -4.96
N SER A 187 -3.39 12.23 -5.74
CA SER A 187 -3.10 13.63 -6.03
C SER A 187 -4.37 14.45 -6.29
N GLN A 188 -4.29 15.73 -5.96
CA GLN A 188 -5.26 16.73 -6.38
C GLN A 188 -4.83 17.41 -7.70
N LEU A 189 -3.59 17.19 -8.12
CA LEU A 189 -3.08 17.73 -9.38
C LEU A 189 -3.59 16.90 -10.55
N ASN A 190 -3.86 17.57 -11.66
CA ASN A 190 -4.05 16.92 -12.96
C ASN A 190 -2.69 16.48 -13.54
N ASN A 191 -2.70 15.78 -14.67
CA ASN A 191 -1.50 15.28 -15.31
C ASN A 191 -0.47 16.37 -15.60
N GLU A 192 -0.91 17.55 -16.07
CA GLU A 192 -0.03 18.69 -16.33
C GLU A 192 0.63 19.20 -15.04
N GLY A 193 -0.12 19.27 -13.95
CA GLY A 193 0.40 19.65 -12.63
C GLY A 193 1.44 18.67 -12.10
N ILE A 194 1.22 17.38 -12.29
CA ILE A 194 2.19 16.32 -11.92
C ILE A 194 3.47 16.45 -12.74
N VAL A 195 3.33 16.63 -14.06
CA VAL A 195 4.47 16.81 -14.97
C VAL A 195 5.27 18.06 -14.58
N LYS A 196 4.62 19.21 -14.32
CA LYS A 196 5.29 20.45 -13.87
C LYS A 196 6.02 20.24 -12.54
N LEU A 197 5.46 19.45 -11.63
CA LEU A 197 6.07 19.20 -10.32
C LEU A 197 7.38 18.41 -10.44
N ILE A 198 7.43 17.41 -11.32
CA ILE A 198 8.56 16.50 -11.49
C ILE A 198 9.47 16.94 -12.65
N GLY A 199 8.87 17.53 -13.69
CA GLY A 199 9.46 17.68 -15.02
C GLY A 199 10.36 18.89 -15.26
N ASP A 200 10.62 19.77 -14.26
CA ASP A 200 11.64 20.84 -14.36
C ASP A 200 13.08 20.30 -14.22
N GLY A 201 13.33 19.08 -14.67
CA GLY A 201 14.69 18.61 -14.92
C GLY A 201 15.28 19.22 -16.20
N PRO A 202 16.61 19.19 -16.40
CA PRO A 202 17.26 19.78 -17.56
C PRO A 202 16.80 19.25 -18.92
N GLU A 203 16.01 18.20 -18.96
CA GLU A 203 15.44 17.59 -20.17
C GLU A 203 13.99 17.99 -20.47
N GLY A 204 13.37 18.80 -19.62
CA GLY A 204 11.98 19.27 -19.80
C GLY A 204 11.81 20.45 -20.74
N ASN A 205 12.85 20.93 -21.40
CA ASN A 205 12.86 22.05 -22.35
C ASN A 205 13.29 21.64 -23.77
N ALA A 206 13.06 20.40 -24.17
CA ALA A 206 13.29 19.97 -25.56
C ALA A 206 11.97 19.57 -26.23
#